data_6b2a8eb3476413c9408ceec329d611d9
#
_entry.id   6b2a8eb3476413c9408ceec329d611d9
#
_cell.length_a   1.000
_cell.length_b   1.000
_cell.length_c   1.000
_cell.angle_alpha   90.00
_cell.angle_beta   90.00
_cell.angle_gamma   90.00
#
_symmetry.space_group_name_H-M   'P 1'
#
loop_
_entity.id
_entity.type
_entity.pdbx_description
1 polymer ?
#
loop_
_entity_poly.entity_id
_entity_poly.type
_entity_poly.pdbx_seq_one_letter_code
_entity_poly.pdbx_strand_id
1 'polypeptide(L)'
;MSWPQERTLLAHDFQSSSQGWLVSGDTGQFEPQFHAAGGHPEGYISHVDEALGETWYFRAPEDVVRALPAAENGTLSYSLKQSADQPGVLDDDIIIVGPAGRLSFRFATPPGTRWTPFAVKLAAGAGWRWNWNAPATQAQIRSVLANPTSLEIRGEYQTGPDEGALDSVVLRAGG
;
A
#
# COMPACT_ATOMS: atom_id res chain seq x y z
N MET A 1 -15.55 -3.48 -30.03
CA MET A 1 -14.19 -3.59 -29.48
C MET A 1 -14.29 -3.59 -27.97
N SER A 2 -14.02 -4.70 -27.32
CA SER A 2 -13.92 -4.72 -25.87
C SER A 2 -12.49 -4.31 -25.47
N TRP A 3 -12.39 -3.35 -24.57
CA TRP A 3 -11.11 -3.00 -23.96
C TRP A 3 -10.63 -4.21 -23.15
N PRO A 4 -9.30 -4.52 -23.17
CA PRO A 4 -8.78 -5.55 -22.31
C PRO A 4 -9.08 -5.14 -20.86
N GLN A 5 -9.91 -5.93 -20.18
CA GLN A 5 -10.19 -5.72 -18.77
C GLN A 5 -9.03 -6.24 -17.93
N GLU A 6 -8.53 -5.41 -17.04
CA GLU A 6 -7.55 -5.82 -16.06
C GLU A 6 -8.15 -6.95 -15.21
N ARG A 7 -7.42 -8.06 -15.14
CA ARG A 7 -7.84 -9.21 -14.34
C ARG A 7 -7.44 -9.02 -12.89
N THR A 8 -8.36 -9.22 -11.95
CA THR A 8 -8.04 -9.22 -10.53
C THR A 8 -7.17 -10.43 -10.21
N LEU A 9 -5.97 -10.16 -9.69
CA LEU A 9 -5.03 -11.18 -9.21
C LEU A 9 -5.33 -11.54 -7.77
N LEU A 10 -5.68 -10.55 -6.94
CA LEU A 10 -5.88 -10.69 -5.52
C LEU A 10 -6.72 -9.53 -5.00
N ALA A 11 -7.60 -9.80 -4.05
CA ALA A 11 -8.37 -8.79 -3.35
C ALA A 11 -8.45 -9.14 -1.86
N HIS A 12 -8.05 -8.20 -1.00
CA HIS A 12 -8.20 -8.31 0.44
C HIS A 12 -9.18 -7.24 0.93
N ASP A 13 -10.35 -7.66 1.37
CA ASP A 13 -11.43 -6.78 1.80
C ASP A 13 -11.64 -6.80 3.32
N PHE A 14 -10.86 -7.58 4.05
CA PHE A 14 -10.87 -7.65 5.52
C PHE A 14 -12.26 -7.91 6.12
N GLN A 15 -13.07 -8.76 5.48
CA GLN A 15 -14.43 -9.01 5.96
C GLN A 15 -14.47 -9.86 7.23
N SER A 16 -13.50 -10.77 7.40
CA SER A 16 -13.48 -11.71 8.51
C SER A 16 -12.17 -11.74 9.31
N SER A 17 -11.12 -11.11 8.84
CA SER A 17 -9.80 -11.10 9.50
C SER A 17 -8.89 -10.05 8.89
N SER A 18 -7.69 -9.88 9.46
CA SER A 18 -6.62 -9.05 8.88
C SER A 18 -5.89 -9.71 7.71
N GLN A 19 -6.27 -10.93 7.34
CA GLN A 19 -5.78 -11.67 6.17
C GLN A 19 -4.25 -11.73 6.06
N GLY A 20 -3.55 -11.75 7.19
CA GLY A 20 -2.09 -11.86 7.25
C GLY A 20 -1.32 -10.55 7.14
N TRP A 21 -2.02 -9.43 7.00
CA TRP A 21 -1.35 -8.12 7.02
C TRP A 21 -0.76 -7.83 8.39
N LEU A 22 0.39 -7.17 8.39
CA LEU A 22 1.09 -6.72 9.59
C LEU A 22 1.26 -5.21 9.57
N VAL A 23 1.60 -4.66 10.73
CA VAL A 23 2.09 -3.28 10.87
C VAL A 23 3.60 -3.35 11.06
N SER A 24 4.33 -2.52 10.34
CA SER A 24 5.78 -2.40 10.43
C SER A 24 6.17 -0.99 10.84
N GLY A 25 6.97 -0.84 11.87
CA GLY A 25 7.41 0.46 12.39
C GLY A 25 8.59 0.32 13.34
N ASP A 26 8.84 1.37 14.12
CA ASP A 26 9.99 1.45 15.03
C ASP A 26 10.10 0.28 16.02
N THR A 27 8.97 -0.24 16.44
CA THR A 27 8.92 -1.30 17.46
C THR A 27 8.91 -2.71 16.85
N GLY A 28 9.09 -2.82 15.53
CA GLY A 28 9.10 -4.09 14.81
C GLY A 28 7.83 -4.35 14.00
N GLN A 29 7.48 -5.62 13.85
CA GLN A 29 6.29 -6.05 13.10
C GLN A 29 5.30 -6.71 14.05
N PHE A 30 4.01 -6.38 13.93
CA PHE A 30 2.94 -6.91 14.77
C PHE A 30 1.60 -6.87 14.03
N GLU A 31 0.60 -7.54 14.58
CA GLU A 31 -0.73 -7.60 13.97
C GLU A 31 -1.46 -6.25 14.10
N PRO A 32 -2.16 -5.80 13.03
CA PRO A 32 -3.05 -4.64 13.13
C PRO A 32 -4.30 -4.99 13.91
N GLN A 33 -5.06 -3.98 14.30
CA GLN A 33 -6.41 -4.17 14.82
C GLN A 33 -7.37 -4.51 13.68
N PHE A 34 -8.21 -5.50 13.90
CA PHE A 34 -9.25 -5.89 12.95
C PHE A 34 -10.60 -5.34 13.41
N HIS A 35 -11.37 -4.78 12.47
CA HIS A 35 -12.71 -4.26 12.69
C HIS A 35 -13.68 -4.92 11.70
N ALA A 36 -14.78 -5.47 12.21
CA ALA A 36 -15.76 -6.15 11.37
C ALA A 36 -16.72 -5.19 10.66
N ALA A 37 -16.76 -3.93 11.05
CA ALA A 37 -17.65 -2.92 10.49
C ALA A 37 -16.97 -1.54 10.47
N GLY A 38 -17.47 -0.66 9.63
CA GLY A 38 -16.95 0.71 9.51
C GLY A 38 -15.95 0.90 8.36
N GLY A 39 -15.68 -0.15 7.61
CA GLY A 39 -14.79 -0.13 6.45
C GLY A 39 -15.44 0.39 5.17
N HIS A 40 -14.77 0.14 4.06
CA HIS A 40 -15.19 0.56 2.73
C HIS A 40 -15.08 -0.61 1.73
N PRO A 41 -16.05 -1.60 1.80
CA PRO A 41 -17.14 -1.74 2.77
C PRO A 41 -16.78 -2.59 4.00
N GLU A 42 -17.63 -2.55 5.00
CA GLU A 42 -17.71 -3.43 6.18
C GLU A 42 -16.42 -3.57 7.00
N GLY A 43 -15.60 -4.61 6.77
CA GLY A 43 -14.40 -4.89 7.55
C GLY A 43 -13.20 -4.04 7.13
N TYR A 44 -12.29 -3.77 8.05
CA TYR A 44 -11.04 -3.06 7.77
C TYR A 44 -10.00 -3.34 8.84
N ILE A 45 -8.75 -2.94 8.59
CA ILE A 45 -7.67 -3.02 9.58
C ILE A 45 -7.16 -1.62 9.92
N SER A 46 -6.65 -1.45 11.13
CA SER A 46 -6.11 -0.17 11.59
C SER A 46 -4.96 -0.35 12.56
N HIS A 47 -4.26 0.74 12.83
CA HIS A 47 -3.26 0.83 13.87
C HIS A 47 -3.25 2.26 14.44
N VAL A 48 -3.13 2.34 15.76
CA VAL A 48 -2.94 3.61 16.48
C VAL A 48 -1.46 3.77 16.76
N ASP A 49 -0.87 4.85 16.28
CA ASP A 49 0.52 5.17 16.57
C ASP A 49 0.67 5.71 17.98
N GLU A 50 1.42 5.01 18.80
CA GLU A 50 1.72 5.41 20.18
C GLU A 50 3.18 5.81 20.36
N ALA A 51 3.99 5.66 19.31
CA ALA A 51 5.43 5.93 19.36
C ALA A 51 5.78 7.21 18.57
N LEU A 52 6.74 7.95 19.08
CA LEU A 52 7.38 9.04 18.36
C LEU A 52 8.61 8.48 17.65
N GLY A 53 8.59 8.46 16.32
CA GLY A 53 9.69 7.87 15.56
C GLY A 53 9.46 7.84 14.08
N GLU A 54 9.88 6.75 13.44
CA GLU A 54 9.74 6.58 12.00
C GLU A 54 8.29 6.30 11.60
N THR A 55 7.96 6.65 10.35
CA THR A 55 6.67 6.34 9.73
C THR A 55 6.39 4.85 9.77
N TRP A 56 5.19 4.46 10.24
CA TRP A 56 4.77 3.08 10.19
C TRP A 56 3.96 2.78 8.92
N TYR A 57 4.02 1.51 8.50
CA TYR A 57 3.41 1.02 7.27
C TYR A 57 2.57 -0.21 7.55
N PHE A 58 1.51 -0.41 6.75
CA PHE A 58 0.87 -1.70 6.63
C PHE A 58 1.73 -2.58 5.71
N ARG A 59 2.16 -3.72 6.21
CA ARG A 59 3.00 -4.66 5.47
C ARG A 59 2.16 -5.79 4.91
N ALA A 60 2.24 -5.99 3.60
CA ALA A 60 1.47 -7.00 2.90
C ALA A 60 1.92 -8.42 3.26
N PRO A 61 0.99 -9.38 3.32
CA PRO A 61 1.32 -10.79 3.51
C PRO A 61 1.95 -11.40 2.25
N GLU A 62 2.42 -12.63 2.40
CA GLU A 62 3.16 -13.34 1.37
C GLU A 62 2.35 -13.57 0.09
N ASP A 63 1.05 -13.83 0.17
CA ASP A 63 0.21 -14.02 -1.01
C ASP A 63 0.12 -12.78 -1.90
N VAL A 64 0.11 -11.58 -1.30
CA VAL A 64 0.16 -10.32 -2.05
C VAL A 64 1.52 -10.17 -2.74
N VAL A 65 2.60 -10.40 -1.99
CA VAL A 65 3.97 -10.30 -2.53
C VAL A 65 4.17 -11.27 -3.69
N ARG A 66 3.69 -12.49 -3.56
CA ARG A 66 3.77 -13.51 -4.63
C ARG A 66 2.95 -13.17 -5.87
N ALA A 67 1.94 -12.35 -5.75
CA ALA A 67 1.12 -11.93 -6.89
C ALA A 67 1.74 -10.78 -7.69
N LEU A 68 2.73 -10.07 -7.15
CA LEU A 68 3.35 -8.91 -7.79
C LEU A 68 3.98 -9.21 -9.16
N PRO A 69 4.64 -10.37 -9.39
CA PRO A 69 5.20 -10.64 -10.72
C PRO A 69 4.17 -10.58 -11.86
N ALA A 70 2.93 -10.98 -11.60
CA ALA A 70 1.87 -10.94 -12.60
C ALA A 70 1.22 -9.55 -12.73
N ALA A 71 1.58 -8.60 -11.87
CA ALA A 71 0.97 -7.28 -11.79
C ALA A 71 1.71 -6.20 -12.60
N GLU A 72 2.79 -6.54 -13.27
CA GLU A 72 3.49 -5.58 -14.13
C GLU A 72 2.52 -4.99 -15.17
N ASN A 73 2.52 -3.66 -15.33
CA ASN A 73 1.56 -2.91 -16.14
C ASN A 73 0.10 -2.99 -15.65
N GLY A 74 -0.12 -3.62 -14.51
CA GLY A 74 -1.42 -3.65 -13.85
C GLY A 74 -1.58 -2.50 -12.86
N THR A 75 -2.47 -2.69 -11.88
CA THR A 75 -2.86 -1.64 -10.93
C THR A 75 -2.88 -2.18 -9.51
N LEU A 76 -2.34 -1.39 -8.58
CA LEU A 76 -2.56 -1.55 -7.14
C LEU A 76 -3.55 -0.48 -6.70
N SER A 77 -4.63 -0.88 -6.03
CA SER A 77 -5.60 0.04 -5.46
C SER A 77 -5.96 -0.33 -4.03
N TYR A 78 -6.31 0.67 -3.24
CA TYR A 78 -6.71 0.50 -1.85
C TYR A 78 -7.44 1.76 -1.35
N SER A 79 -8.03 1.69 -0.16
CA SER A 79 -8.63 2.84 0.51
C SER A 79 -7.96 3.06 1.86
N LEU A 80 -7.71 4.32 2.20
CA LEU A 80 -7.16 4.74 3.49
C LEU A 80 -8.08 5.75 4.18
N LYS A 81 -8.03 5.74 5.49
CA LYS A 81 -8.70 6.72 6.35
C LYS A 81 -7.79 7.07 7.51
N GLN A 82 -7.77 8.35 7.89
CA GLN A 82 -7.00 8.87 9.02
C GLN A 82 -7.93 9.40 10.09
N SER A 83 -7.49 9.38 11.36
CA SER A 83 -8.28 9.91 12.48
C SER A 83 -8.30 11.44 12.52
N ALA A 84 -7.38 12.10 11.85
CA ALA A 84 -7.29 13.55 11.80
C ALA A 84 -6.86 14.04 10.42
N ASP A 85 -7.25 15.26 10.09
CA ASP A 85 -6.99 15.92 8.81
C ASP A 85 -6.05 17.11 9.01
N GLN A 86 -4.85 16.84 9.51
CA GLN A 86 -3.82 17.84 9.77
C GLN A 86 -2.71 17.75 8.73
N PRO A 87 -2.00 18.85 8.41
CA PRO A 87 -0.81 18.78 7.57
C PRO A 87 0.20 17.82 8.19
N GLY A 88 0.60 16.83 7.43
CA GLY A 88 1.44 15.75 7.91
C GLY A 88 2.86 15.81 7.38
N VAL A 89 3.62 14.79 7.74
CA VAL A 89 4.99 14.58 7.27
C VAL A 89 4.93 14.02 5.85
N LEU A 90 5.88 14.46 5.01
CA LEU A 90 6.06 13.89 3.67
C LEU A 90 6.88 12.60 3.77
N ASP A 91 6.35 11.53 3.23
CA ASP A 91 7.03 10.25 3.15
C ASP A 91 6.48 9.43 1.97
N ASP A 92 7.10 8.30 1.68
CA ASP A 92 6.64 7.43 0.60
C ASP A 92 5.33 6.74 0.99
N ASP A 93 4.36 6.74 0.08
CA ASP A 93 3.04 6.15 0.31
C ASP A 93 3.02 4.65 0.04
N ILE A 94 3.81 4.19 -0.95
CA ILE A 94 3.95 2.77 -1.28
C ILE A 94 5.43 2.47 -1.45
N ILE A 95 5.87 1.35 -0.89
CA ILE A 95 7.24 0.88 -1.00
C ILE A 95 7.22 -0.59 -1.42
N ILE A 96 7.92 -0.92 -2.50
CA ILE A 96 8.10 -2.30 -2.95
C ILE A 96 9.60 -2.56 -3.02
N VAL A 97 10.06 -3.60 -2.33
CA VAL A 97 11.48 -3.94 -2.24
C VAL A 97 11.72 -5.33 -2.80
N GLY A 98 12.84 -5.50 -3.48
CA GLY A 98 13.39 -6.79 -3.92
C GLY A 98 14.90 -6.71 -3.99
N PRO A 99 15.59 -7.84 -4.32
CA PRO A 99 17.06 -7.83 -4.45
C PRO A 99 17.57 -6.85 -5.51
N ALA A 100 16.76 -6.57 -6.54
CA ALA A 100 17.12 -5.62 -7.60
C ALA A 100 17.16 -4.18 -7.12
N GLY A 101 16.33 -3.82 -6.12
CA GLY A 101 16.27 -2.45 -5.61
C GLY A 101 14.93 -2.14 -4.96
N ARG A 102 14.70 -0.84 -4.78
CA ARG A 102 13.53 -0.31 -4.09
C ARG A 102 12.71 0.61 -5.01
N LEU A 103 11.42 0.33 -5.10
CA LEU A 103 10.45 1.22 -5.74
C LEU A 103 9.69 1.97 -4.67
N SER A 104 9.51 3.27 -4.86
CA SER A 104 8.68 4.09 -3.98
C SER A 104 7.75 4.97 -4.80
N PHE A 105 6.59 5.30 -4.19
CA PHE A 105 5.57 6.11 -4.85
C PHE A 105 4.95 7.07 -3.83
N ARG A 106 4.67 8.30 -4.26
CA ARG A 106 3.98 9.31 -3.47
C ARG A 106 2.78 9.84 -4.23
N PHE A 107 1.61 9.81 -3.59
CA PHE A 107 0.41 10.43 -4.14
C PHE A 107 0.46 11.96 -3.93
N ALA A 108 -0.22 12.70 -4.80
CA ALA A 108 -0.26 14.16 -4.71
C ALA A 108 -1.07 14.65 -3.51
N THR A 109 -2.05 13.85 -3.06
CA THR A 109 -2.96 14.23 -1.98
C THR A 109 -2.97 13.14 -0.91
N PRO A 110 -2.83 13.50 0.39
CA PRO A 110 -2.91 12.52 1.47
C PRO A 110 -4.35 12.06 1.70
N PRO A 111 -4.57 10.93 2.42
CA PRO A 111 -5.90 10.53 2.84
C PRO A 111 -6.47 11.51 3.87
N GLY A 112 -7.80 11.64 3.87
CA GLY A 112 -8.52 12.45 4.85
C GLY A 112 -9.16 11.62 5.95
N THR A 113 -10.11 12.23 6.68
CA THR A 113 -10.86 11.56 7.75
C THR A 113 -11.98 10.67 7.24
N ARG A 114 -12.21 10.65 5.93
CA ARG A 114 -13.14 9.74 5.24
C ARG A 114 -12.34 8.73 4.44
N TRP A 115 -12.94 7.58 4.16
CA TRP A 115 -12.33 6.59 3.27
C TRP A 115 -12.00 7.23 1.93
N THR A 116 -10.72 7.21 1.57
CA THR A 116 -10.18 7.83 0.36
C THR A 116 -9.57 6.73 -0.52
N PRO A 117 -10.07 6.55 -1.75
CA PRO A 117 -9.51 5.56 -2.66
C PRO A 117 -8.22 6.05 -3.31
N PHE A 118 -7.28 5.14 -3.47
CA PHE A 118 -6.01 5.36 -4.16
C PHE A 118 -5.80 4.26 -5.19
N ALA A 119 -5.20 4.61 -6.31
CA ALA A 119 -4.83 3.65 -7.34
C ALA A 119 -3.56 4.12 -8.05
N VAL A 120 -2.67 3.18 -8.36
CA VAL A 120 -1.45 3.46 -9.11
C VAL A 120 -1.17 2.34 -10.10
N LYS A 121 -0.76 2.72 -11.30
CA LYS A 121 -0.31 1.77 -12.32
C LYS A 121 1.12 1.34 -12.03
N LEU A 122 1.38 0.03 -12.11
CA LEU A 122 2.71 -0.55 -11.88
C LEU A 122 3.52 -0.52 -13.18
N ALA A 123 3.80 0.70 -13.65
CA ALA A 123 4.47 0.94 -14.92
C ALA A 123 5.29 2.23 -14.89
N ALA A 124 6.27 2.32 -15.77
CA ALA A 124 7.04 3.55 -15.96
C ALA A 124 6.12 4.70 -16.38
N GLY A 125 6.44 5.90 -15.95
CA GLY A 125 5.64 7.10 -16.23
C GLY A 125 4.49 7.35 -15.24
N ALA A 126 4.18 6.40 -14.36
CA ALA A 126 3.14 6.56 -13.34
C ALA A 126 3.60 7.44 -12.16
N GLY A 127 4.90 7.51 -11.92
CA GLY A 127 5.48 8.29 -10.81
C GLY A 127 6.36 7.49 -9.86
N TRP A 128 6.62 6.23 -10.17
CA TRP A 128 7.51 5.39 -9.37
C TRP A 128 8.94 5.92 -9.41
N ARG A 129 9.61 5.88 -8.26
CA ARG A 129 11.01 6.26 -8.10
C ARG A 129 11.87 5.04 -7.83
N TRP A 130 13.09 5.08 -8.37
CA TRP A 130 14.10 4.05 -8.19
C TRP A 130 15.09 4.49 -7.10
N ASN A 131 15.20 3.70 -6.04
CA ASN A 131 16.14 3.95 -4.93
C ASN A 131 16.10 5.41 -4.44
N TRP A 132 14.89 5.97 -4.28
CA TRP A 132 14.57 7.34 -3.82
C TRP A 132 14.98 8.48 -4.75
N ASN A 133 15.72 8.24 -5.82
CA ASN A 133 16.34 9.31 -6.59
C ASN A 133 15.65 9.60 -7.93
N ALA A 134 15.76 8.68 -8.87
CA ALA A 134 15.35 8.91 -10.24
C ALA A 134 13.99 8.27 -10.53
N PRO A 135 13.26 8.73 -11.56
CA PRO A 135 12.12 7.98 -12.05
C PRO A 135 12.52 6.57 -12.43
N ALA A 136 11.70 5.59 -12.01
CA ALA A 136 11.97 4.19 -12.32
C ALA A 136 11.69 3.89 -13.79
N THR A 137 12.59 3.16 -14.42
CA THR A 137 12.38 2.64 -15.78
C THR A 137 11.49 1.40 -15.73
N GLN A 138 10.90 1.04 -16.88
CA GLN A 138 10.10 -0.19 -16.96
C GLN A 138 10.93 -1.44 -16.62
N ALA A 139 12.19 -1.47 -17.03
CA ALA A 139 13.10 -2.58 -16.71
C ALA A 139 13.35 -2.70 -15.20
N GLN A 140 13.51 -1.56 -14.51
CA GLN A 140 13.69 -1.55 -13.06
C GLN A 140 12.43 -2.00 -12.33
N ILE A 141 11.25 -1.53 -12.74
CA ILE A 141 9.96 -1.95 -12.19
C ILE A 141 9.80 -3.46 -12.38
N ARG A 142 10.04 -3.95 -13.58
CA ARG A 142 9.96 -5.39 -13.89
C ARG A 142 10.90 -6.21 -13.01
N SER A 143 12.12 -5.76 -12.81
CA SER A 143 13.12 -6.48 -12.01
C SER A 143 12.70 -6.61 -10.54
N VAL A 144 12.11 -5.57 -9.96
CA VAL A 144 11.61 -5.62 -8.58
C VAL A 144 10.36 -6.49 -8.49
N LEU A 145 9.40 -6.32 -9.41
CA LEU A 145 8.15 -7.09 -9.39
C LEU A 145 8.36 -8.58 -9.70
N ALA A 146 9.42 -8.93 -10.43
CA ALA A 146 9.72 -10.33 -10.74
C ALA A 146 10.21 -11.10 -9.51
N ASN A 147 10.81 -10.41 -8.53
CA ASN A 147 11.43 -11.06 -7.37
C ASN A 147 11.24 -10.20 -6.12
N PRO A 148 9.99 -9.87 -5.73
CA PRO A 148 9.75 -8.98 -4.62
C PRO A 148 9.94 -9.68 -3.29
N THR A 149 10.37 -8.91 -2.27
CA THR A 149 10.48 -9.39 -0.89
C THR A 149 9.47 -8.73 0.04
N SER A 150 9.00 -7.51 -0.28
CA SER A 150 8.00 -6.82 0.53
C SER A 150 7.23 -5.79 -0.27
N LEU A 151 5.99 -5.54 0.18
CA LEU A 151 5.16 -4.43 -0.23
C LEU A 151 4.60 -3.78 1.02
N GLU A 152 4.76 -2.46 1.13
CA GLU A 152 4.27 -1.70 2.27
C GLU A 152 3.42 -0.52 1.81
N ILE A 153 2.29 -0.31 2.50
CA ILE A 153 1.38 0.82 2.28
C ILE A 153 1.43 1.70 3.52
N ARG A 154 1.69 2.99 3.33
CA ARG A 154 1.83 3.94 4.43
C ARG A 154 0.58 4.02 5.28
N GLY A 155 0.73 3.93 6.60
CA GLY A 155 -0.35 4.07 7.57
C GLY A 155 -0.29 5.38 8.35
N GLU A 156 0.90 5.93 8.53
CA GLU A 156 1.10 7.16 9.31
C GLU A 156 1.26 8.39 8.42
N TYR A 157 0.44 9.40 8.67
CA TYR A 157 0.48 10.67 7.92
C TYR A 157 0.70 11.87 8.81
N GLN A 158 0.72 11.69 10.13
CA GLN A 158 0.82 12.77 11.10
C GLN A 158 1.76 12.40 12.22
N THR A 159 2.35 13.40 12.88
CA THR A 159 3.11 13.21 14.11
C THR A 159 2.18 13.16 15.32
N GLY A 160 2.48 12.28 16.26
CA GLY A 160 1.70 12.09 17.45
C GLY A 160 0.71 10.94 17.35
N PRO A 161 -0.13 10.72 18.38
CA PRO A 161 -1.08 9.63 18.38
C PRO A 161 -2.18 9.89 17.34
N ASP A 162 -2.16 9.10 16.26
CA ASP A 162 -3.18 9.09 15.24
C ASP A 162 -3.49 7.65 14.85
N GLU A 163 -4.65 7.44 14.26
CA GLU A 163 -5.07 6.14 13.76
C GLU A 163 -5.12 6.15 12.25
N GLY A 164 -4.44 5.20 11.64
CA GLY A 164 -4.53 4.93 10.20
C GLY A 164 -5.30 3.64 9.95
N ALA A 165 -6.17 3.66 8.95
CA ALA A 165 -7.02 2.52 8.59
C ALA A 165 -6.87 2.19 7.10
N LEU A 166 -6.89 0.88 6.78
CA LEU A 166 -6.72 0.36 5.42
C LEU A 166 -7.86 -0.60 5.08
N ASP A 167 -8.37 -0.50 3.86
CA ASP A 167 -9.37 -1.42 3.33
C ASP A 167 -9.26 -1.57 1.82
N SER A 168 -9.94 -2.59 1.29
CA SER A 168 -10.15 -2.80 -0.15
C SER A 168 -8.85 -2.81 -0.96
N VAL A 169 -7.87 -3.61 -0.54
CA VAL A 169 -6.63 -3.78 -1.29
C VAL A 169 -6.89 -4.70 -2.48
N VAL A 170 -6.65 -4.21 -3.69
CA VAL A 170 -6.83 -4.98 -4.92
C VAL A 170 -5.60 -4.86 -5.80
N LEU A 171 -5.13 -6.00 -6.28
CA LEU A 171 -4.02 -6.09 -7.21
C LEU A 171 -4.53 -6.69 -8.52
N ARG A 172 -4.31 -5.99 -9.63
CA ARG A 172 -4.78 -6.41 -10.96
C ARG A 172 -3.62 -6.60 -11.92
N ALA A 173 -3.76 -7.57 -12.81
CA ALA A 173 -2.84 -7.76 -13.92
C ALA A 173 -3.01 -6.67 -14.97
N GLY A 174 -1.96 -6.37 -15.72
CA GLY A 174 -2.02 -5.51 -16.88
C GLY A 174 -2.89 -6.10 -17.99
N GLY A 175 -3.61 -5.22 -18.69
CA GLY A 175 -4.39 -5.59 -19.85
C GLY A 175 -3.55 -5.83 -21.09
#